data_647c7eef97e593dd3e3117ed9645db29
#
_entry.id   647c7eef97e593dd3e3117ed9645db29
#
_cell.length_a   1.000
_cell.length_b   1.000
_cell.length_c   1.000
_cell.angle_alpha   90.00
_cell.angle_beta   90.00
_cell.angle_gamma   90.00
#
_symmetry.space_group_name_H-M   'P 1'
#
loop_
_entity.id
_entity.type
_entity.pdbx_description
1 polymer ?
#
loop_
_entity_poly.entity_id
_entity_poly.type
_entity_poly.pdbx_seq_one_letter_code
_entity_poly.pdbx_strand_id
1 'polypeptide(L)'
;METTTGETRKTNTRTSSILDIYFRDIGRFPLLRADEERSLARDMRNGEDHARERLIVSNLRLVAKIAQEYTDVGLPLMDLIQEGNLGLIQAVDRFDPERGFRLSTYAVWWIRRAILLAINTSSRMIRIPDYLFRAVRRMAQMRSLAEKGLVEEQEIARAVGISVDRLRQIEDQVNELVSLDRPIGLESDETLDERIIDETGLSPEQEALRLLFRDELESILGTIPARQAFAIRLHFGIEDGCPYNLAEVGRIMKVSRERARQLVKEGMSSCATRWGEHALEFYRGLLNS
;
A
#
# COMPACT_ATOMS: atom_id res chain seq x y z
N MET A 1 -28.38 -59.03 -12.83
CA MET A 1 -27.24 -58.27 -12.29
C MET A 1 -27.02 -57.10 -13.23
N GLU A 2 -27.74 -56.05 -12.98
CA GLU A 2 -27.66 -54.81 -13.79
C GLU A 2 -27.01 -53.78 -12.96
N THR A 3 -25.84 -53.32 -13.40
CA THR A 3 -25.11 -52.23 -12.81
C THR A 3 -25.57 -50.92 -13.44
N THR A 4 -26.36 -50.18 -12.69
CA THR A 4 -26.84 -48.85 -13.07
C THR A 4 -25.76 -47.84 -12.82
N THR A 5 -25.10 -47.39 -13.88
CA THR A 5 -24.13 -46.27 -13.85
C THR A 5 -24.93 -44.98 -13.84
N GLY A 6 -24.96 -44.32 -12.67
CA GLY A 6 -25.57 -42.99 -12.50
C GLY A 6 -24.64 -41.91 -13.07
N GLU A 7 -24.91 -41.46 -14.26
CA GLU A 7 -24.35 -40.23 -14.82
C GLU A 7 -24.93 -39.00 -14.09
N THR A 8 -24.17 -38.45 -13.17
CA THR A 8 -24.44 -37.12 -12.62
C THR A 8 -24.21 -36.06 -13.70
N ARG A 9 -25.29 -35.68 -14.40
CA ARG A 9 -25.34 -34.50 -15.26
C ARG A 9 -25.04 -33.28 -14.39
N LYS A 10 -23.78 -32.80 -14.40
CA LYS A 10 -23.43 -31.46 -13.95
C LYS A 10 -24.15 -30.46 -14.83
N THR A 11 -25.25 -29.90 -14.36
CA THR A 11 -25.88 -28.71 -14.92
C THR A 11 -24.93 -27.55 -14.78
N ASN A 12 -24.17 -27.33 -15.82
CA ASN A 12 -23.27 -26.17 -15.94
C ASN A 12 -24.15 -24.95 -16.19
N THR A 13 -24.71 -24.37 -15.14
CA THR A 13 -25.31 -23.03 -15.16
C THR A 13 -24.15 -22.05 -15.38
N ARG A 14 -23.81 -21.77 -16.66
CA ARG A 14 -22.88 -20.72 -17.05
C ARG A 14 -23.46 -19.41 -16.56
N THR A 15 -23.11 -19.01 -15.34
CA THR A 15 -23.18 -17.62 -14.93
C THR A 15 -22.25 -16.90 -15.90
N SER A 16 -22.85 -16.19 -16.88
CA SER A 16 -22.06 -15.42 -17.85
C SER A 16 -21.19 -14.45 -17.07
N SER A 17 -19.87 -14.61 -17.18
CA SER A 17 -18.91 -13.71 -16.56
C SER A 17 -19.17 -12.28 -17.05
N ILE A 18 -18.89 -11.28 -16.20
CA ILE A 18 -18.97 -9.86 -16.57
C ILE A 18 -18.19 -9.62 -17.88
N LEU A 19 -17.06 -10.31 -18.07
CA LEU A 19 -16.28 -10.27 -19.29
C LEU A 19 -17.05 -10.82 -20.50
N ASP A 20 -17.80 -11.90 -20.35
CA ASP A 20 -18.60 -12.46 -21.47
C ASP A 20 -19.70 -11.51 -21.92
N ILE A 21 -20.32 -10.80 -20.97
CA ILE A 21 -21.32 -9.77 -21.23
C ILE A 21 -20.67 -8.62 -22.00
N TYR A 22 -19.54 -8.12 -21.52
CA TYR A 22 -18.81 -7.04 -22.16
C TYR A 22 -18.38 -7.39 -23.59
N PHE A 23 -17.77 -8.57 -23.81
CA PHE A 23 -17.34 -9.01 -25.14
C PHE A 23 -18.52 -9.19 -26.11
N ARG A 24 -19.65 -9.67 -25.63
CA ARG A 24 -20.87 -9.75 -26.41
C ARG A 24 -21.37 -8.36 -26.83
N ASP A 25 -21.33 -7.39 -25.91
CA ASP A 25 -21.84 -6.04 -26.19
C ASP A 25 -20.94 -5.27 -27.15
N ILE A 26 -19.61 -5.30 -26.98
CA ILE A 26 -18.68 -4.67 -27.93
C ILE A 26 -18.70 -5.37 -29.30
N GLY A 27 -19.06 -6.67 -29.34
CA GLY A 27 -19.18 -7.43 -30.58
C GLY A 27 -20.33 -7.00 -31.48
N ARG A 28 -21.33 -6.26 -30.97
CA ARG A 28 -22.47 -5.73 -31.74
C ARG A 28 -22.09 -4.60 -32.68
N PHE A 29 -20.99 -3.90 -32.39
CA PHE A 29 -20.55 -2.77 -33.21
C PHE A 29 -19.70 -3.24 -34.35
N PRO A 30 -20.06 -2.89 -35.60
CA PRO A 30 -19.28 -3.25 -36.78
C PRO A 30 -17.94 -2.53 -36.82
N LEU A 31 -16.96 -3.17 -37.41
CA LEU A 31 -15.66 -2.53 -37.67
C LEU A 31 -15.82 -1.49 -38.79
N LEU A 32 -15.20 -0.33 -38.64
CA LEU A 32 -15.21 0.76 -39.59
C LEU A 32 -14.23 0.50 -40.76
N ARG A 33 -14.66 0.85 -41.96
CA ARG A 33 -13.79 0.94 -43.11
C ARG A 33 -12.95 2.23 -43.04
N ALA A 34 -11.86 2.26 -43.79
CA ALA A 34 -10.95 3.42 -43.77
C ALA A 34 -11.65 4.75 -44.19
N ASP A 35 -12.60 4.67 -45.10
CA ASP A 35 -13.33 5.83 -45.59
C ASP A 35 -14.36 6.32 -44.56
N GLU A 36 -15.06 5.39 -43.88
CA GLU A 36 -15.99 5.68 -42.79
C GLU A 36 -15.25 6.29 -41.58
N GLU A 37 -14.08 5.75 -41.27
CA GLU A 37 -13.23 6.25 -40.17
C GLU A 37 -12.80 7.71 -40.42
N ARG A 38 -12.40 8.04 -41.66
CA ARG A 38 -12.03 9.40 -42.04
C ARG A 38 -13.22 10.36 -42.04
N SER A 39 -14.39 9.92 -42.54
CA SER A 39 -15.61 10.74 -42.51
C SER A 39 -16.00 11.06 -41.05
N LEU A 40 -16.14 10.04 -40.20
CA LEU A 40 -16.48 10.23 -38.83
C LEU A 40 -15.45 11.09 -38.05
N ALA A 41 -14.17 10.99 -38.38
CA ALA A 41 -13.15 11.81 -37.74
C ALA A 41 -13.26 13.31 -38.18
N ARG A 42 -13.70 13.59 -39.39
CA ARG A 42 -13.99 14.96 -39.85
C ARG A 42 -15.23 15.50 -39.18
N ASP A 43 -16.31 14.70 -39.14
CA ASP A 43 -17.57 15.07 -38.50
C ASP A 43 -17.37 15.36 -37.00
N MET A 44 -16.56 14.55 -36.32
CA MET A 44 -16.15 14.81 -34.92
C MET A 44 -15.42 16.16 -34.78
N ARG A 45 -14.51 16.52 -35.72
CA ARG A 45 -13.83 17.83 -35.67
C ARG A 45 -14.79 18.99 -35.90
N ASN A 46 -15.90 18.77 -36.61
CA ASN A 46 -16.96 19.74 -36.79
C ASN A 46 -17.88 19.87 -35.55
N GLY A 47 -17.64 19.07 -34.52
CA GLY A 47 -18.37 19.12 -33.26
C GLY A 47 -19.51 18.10 -33.13
N GLU A 48 -19.53 17.05 -33.96
CA GLU A 48 -20.54 15.99 -33.88
C GLU A 48 -20.17 14.94 -32.87
N ASP A 49 -20.80 14.98 -31.67
CA ASP A 49 -20.57 14.04 -30.58
C ASP A 49 -20.91 12.60 -30.96
N HIS A 50 -21.93 12.39 -31.81
CA HIS A 50 -22.31 11.05 -32.24
C HIS A 50 -21.22 10.39 -33.10
N ALA A 51 -20.52 11.16 -33.92
CA ALA A 51 -19.39 10.67 -34.70
C ALA A 51 -18.22 10.23 -33.80
N ARG A 52 -17.96 11.01 -32.73
CA ARG A 52 -16.98 10.68 -31.70
C ARG A 52 -17.31 9.37 -30.97
N GLU A 53 -18.56 9.24 -30.53
CA GLU A 53 -19.03 8.02 -29.85
C GLU A 53 -18.89 6.79 -30.77
N ARG A 54 -19.28 6.90 -32.03
CA ARG A 54 -19.19 5.80 -32.99
C ARG A 54 -17.74 5.38 -33.24
N LEU A 55 -16.80 6.31 -33.33
CA LEU A 55 -15.37 6.01 -33.44
C LEU A 55 -14.86 5.22 -32.25
N ILE A 56 -15.27 5.60 -31.00
CA ILE A 56 -14.87 4.93 -29.77
C ILE A 56 -15.43 3.51 -29.75
N VAL A 57 -16.75 3.34 -29.84
CA VAL A 57 -17.40 2.02 -29.67
C VAL A 57 -16.96 1.00 -30.71
N SER A 58 -16.71 1.44 -31.96
CA SER A 58 -16.23 0.55 -33.04
C SER A 58 -14.79 0.07 -32.83
N ASN A 59 -14.03 0.71 -31.94
CA ASN A 59 -12.63 0.37 -31.67
C ASN A 59 -12.41 -0.28 -30.28
N LEU A 60 -13.45 -0.52 -29.46
CA LEU A 60 -13.33 -1.18 -28.16
C LEU A 60 -12.74 -2.59 -28.26
N ARG A 61 -13.01 -3.30 -29.36
CA ARG A 61 -12.42 -4.63 -29.62
C ARG A 61 -10.89 -4.58 -29.74
N LEU A 62 -10.34 -3.49 -30.29
CA LEU A 62 -8.89 -3.29 -30.37
C LEU A 62 -8.30 -3.12 -28.96
N VAL A 63 -8.97 -2.39 -28.07
CA VAL A 63 -8.55 -2.22 -26.67
C VAL A 63 -8.50 -3.57 -25.98
N ALA A 64 -9.58 -4.37 -26.07
CA ALA A 64 -9.66 -5.68 -25.46
C ALA A 64 -8.51 -6.61 -25.93
N LYS A 65 -8.21 -6.60 -27.22
CA LYS A 65 -7.09 -7.38 -27.77
C LYS A 65 -5.74 -6.94 -27.20
N ILE A 66 -5.49 -5.64 -27.05
CA ILE A 66 -4.24 -5.13 -26.49
C ILE A 66 -4.17 -5.43 -24.98
N ALA A 67 -5.28 -5.25 -24.25
CA ALA A 67 -5.31 -5.52 -22.80
C ALA A 67 -5.00 -7.00 -22.48
N GLN A 68 -5.40 -7.94 -23.33
CA GLN A 68 -5.07 -9.36 -23.19
C GLN A 68 -3.56 -9.65 -23.23
N GLU A 69 -2.74 -8.79 -23.83
CA GLU A 69 -1.28 -8.94 -23.83
C GLU A 69 -0.66 -8.65 -22.45
N TYR A 70 -1.44 -8.06 -21.53
CA TYR A 70 -1.01 -7.61 -20.20
C TYR A 70 -1.73 -8.33 -19.04
N THR A 71 -2.32 -9.49 -19.31
CA THR A 71 -2.88 -10.35 -18.26
C THR A 71 -1.78 -10.81 -17.30
N ASP A 72 -2.14 -11.11 -16.06
CA ASP A 72 -1.24 -11.63 -15.01
C ASP A 72 -0.16 -10.65 -14.51
N VAL A 73 -0.36 -9.34 -14.70
CA VAL A 73 0.56 -8.29 -14.25
C VAL A 73 0.03 -7.56 -13.00
N GLY A 74 -0.84 -8.21 -12.22
CA GLY A 74 -1.33 -7.67 -10.94
C GLY A 74 -2.61 -6.81 -11.04
N LEU A 75 -3.20 -6.66 -12.24
CA LEU A 75 -4.51 -6.04 -12.43
C LEU A 75 -5.47 -7.00 -13.13
N PRO A 76 -6.77 -7.02 -12.74
CA PRO A 76 -7.80 -7.76 -13.46
C PRO A 76 -7.92 -7.31 -14.91
N LEU A 77 -8.21 -8.24 -15.84
CA LEU A 77 -8.34 -7.92 -17.27
C LEU A 77 -9.40 -6.82 -17.54
N MET A 78 -10.48 -6.80 -16.76
CA MET A 78 -11.52 -5.77 -16.93
C MET A 78 -10.99 -4.37 -16.63
N ASP A 79 -10.16 -4.22 -15.61
CA ASP A 79 -9.55 -2.94 -15.24
C ASP A 79 -8.55 -2.50 -16.30
N LEU A 80 -7.74 -3.44 -16.84
CA LEU A 80 -6.84 -3.16 -17.96
C LEU A 80 -7.60 -2.67 -19.21
N ILE A 81 -8.77 -3.27 -19.48
CA ILE A 81 -9.63 -2.85 -20.59
C ILE A 81 -10.15 -1.43 -20.34
N GLN A 82 -10.63 -1.12 -19.11
CA GLN A 82 -11.16 0.23 -18.83
C GLN A 82 -10.07 1.30 -18.92
N GLU A 83 -8.90 1.04 -18.39
CA GLU A 83 -7.76 1.96 -18.54
C GLU A 83 -7.36 2.11 -20.01
N GLY A 84 -7.37 1.01 -20.78
CA GLY A 84 -7.16 1.05 -22.22
C GLY A 84 -8.23 1.86 -22.97
N ASN A 85 -9.49 1.78 -22.54
CA ASN A 85 -10.59 2.59 -23.08
C ASN A 85 -10.36 4.09 -22.86
N LEU A 86 -9.85 4.49 -21.68
CA LEU A 86 -9.45 5.88 -21.44
C LEU A 86 -8.34 6.32 -22.41
N GLY A 87 -7.38 5.44 -22.68
CA GLY A 87 -6.36 5.67 -23.68
C GLY A 87 -6.92 5.81 -25.11
N LEU A 88 -7.91 4.97 -25.47
CA LEU A 88 -8.61 5.08 -26.77
C LEU A 88 -9.34 6.40 -26.90
N ILE A 89 -10.06 6.85 -25.88
CA ILE A 89 -10.77 8.13 -25.87
C ILE A 89 -9.79 9.28 -26.15
N GLN A 90 -8.65 9.31 -25.44
CA GLN A 90 -7.61 10.30 -25.66
C GLN A 90 -7.04 10.25 -27.09
N ALA A 91 -6.92 9.05 -27.66
CA ALA A 91 -6.45 8.87 -29.03
C ALA A 91 -7.46 9.42 -30.04
N VAL A 92 -8.76 9.15 -29.87
CA VAL A 92 -9.83 9.64 -30.74
C VAL A 92 -9.87 11.16 -30.71
N ASP A 93 -9.84 11.80 -29.52
CA ASP A 93 -9.90 13.25 -29.36
C ASP A 93 -8.71 13.99 -30.06
N ARG A 94 -7.58 13.30 -30.23
CA ARG A 94 -6.36 13.87 -30.81
C ARG A 94 -6.08 13.37 -32.25
N PHE A 95 -6.95 12.53 -32.78
CA PHE A 95 -6.73 11.94 -34.10
C PHE A 95 -6.88 12.94 -35.23
N ASP A 96 -5.93 12.90 -36.17
CA ASP A 96 -5.94 13.72 -37.37
C ASP A 96 -6.14 12.85 -38.62
N PRO A 97 -7.35 12.87 -39.24
CA PRO A 97 -7.64 12.06 -40.41
C PRO A 97 -6.86 12.48 -41.68
N GLU A 98 -6.38 13.74 -41.73
CA GLU A 98 -5.67 14.27 -42.90
C GLU A 98 -4.23 13.73 -43.03
N ARG A 99 -3.70 13.13 -42.00
CA ARG A 99 -2.36 12.52 -41.98
C ARG A 99 -2.28 11.19 -42.77
N GLY A 100 -3.41 10.65 -43.23
CA GLY A 100 -3.45 9.46 -44.07
C GLY A 100 -3.26 8.12 -43.33
N PHE A 101 -3.05 8.13 -42.02
CA PHE A 101 -2.90 6.92 -41.21
C PHE A 101 -4.25 6.46 -40.67
N ARG A 102 -4.35 5.14 -40.36
CA ARG A 102 -5.50 4.57 -39.66
C ARG A 102 -5.52 4.99 -38.17
N LEU A 103 -6.72 5.19 -37.61
CA LEU A 103 -6.89 5.43 -36.16
C LEU A 103 -6.25 4.32 -35.35
N SER A 104 -6.39 3.06 -35.76
CA SER A 104 -5.80 1.92 -35.08
C SER A 104 -4.28 2.05 -34.89
N THR A 105 -3.56 2.54 -35.90
CA THR A 105 -2.10 2.74 -35.80
C THR A 105 -1.72 3.77 -34.76
N TYR A 106 -2.51 4.82 -34.60
CA TYR A 106 -2.30 5.88 -33.63
C TYR A 106 -2.79 5.48 -32.23
N ALA A 107 -3.97 4.86 -32.17
CA ALA A 107 -4.61 4.48 -30.91
C ALA A 107 -3.83 3.42 -30.11
N VAL A 108 -3.17 2.45 -30.76
CA VAL A 108 -2.37 1.41 -30.13
C VAL A 108 -1.35 2.00 -29.16
N TRP A 109 -0.70 3.11 -29.52
CA TRP A 109 0.29 3.75 -28.68
C TRP A 109 -0.35 4.36 -27.40
N TRP A 110 -1.51 5.02 -27.55
CA TRP A 110 -2.24 5.61 -26.43
C TRP A 110 -2.83 4.56 -25.50
N ILE A 111 -3.41 3.50 -26.05
CA ILE A 111 -3.96 2.37 -25.30
C ILE A 111 -2.85 1.70 -24.48
N ARG A 112 -1.73 1.36 -25.10
CA ARG A 112 -0.59 0.76 -24.40
C ARG A 112 -0.03 1.66 -23.31
N ARG A 113 0.07 2.95 -23.58
CA ARG A 113 0.54 3.92 -22.58
C ARG A 113 -0.39 3.98 -21.39
N ALA A 114 -1.71 4.03 -21.59
CA ALA A 114 -2.70 4.07 -20.52
C ALA A 114 -2.65 2.79 -19.68
N ILE A 115 -2.64 1.62 -20.31
CA ILE A 115 -2.53 0.33 -19.63
C ILE A 115 -1.23 0.24 -18.80
N LEU A 116 -0.09 0.61 -19.37
CA LEU A 116 1.18 0.56 -18.64
C LEU A 116 1.22 1.55 -17.47
N LEU A 117 0.61 2.73 -17.64
CA LEU A 117 0.49 3.69 -16.54
C LEU A 117 -0.37 3.14 -15.41
N ALA A 118 -1.51 2.52 -15.72
CA ALA A 118 -2.39 1.89 -14.74
C ALA A 118 -1.67 0.76 -13.99
N ILE A 119 -0.94 -0.09 -14.70
CA ILE A 119 -0.12 -1.15 -14.09
C ILE A 119 0.89 -0.54 -13.12
N ASN A 120 1.61 0.50 -13.51
CA ASN A 120 2.63 1.14 -12.65
C ASN A 120 2.05 1.81 -11.41
N THR A 121 0.81 2.30 -11.48
CA THR A 121 0.18 3.07 -10.39
C THR A 121 -0.67 2.21 -9.46
N SER A 122 -1.34 1.18 -10.00
CA SER A 122 -2.43 0.49 -9.31
C SER A 122 -2.24 -1.02 -9.16
N SER A 123 -1.20 -1.63 -9.77
CA SER A 123 -0.97 -3.08 -9.66
C SER A 123 -0.49 -3.53 -8.28
N ARG A 124 -0.01 -2.62 -7.44
CA ARG A 124 0.54 -2.93 -6.11
C ARG A 124 -0.11 -2.08 -5.04
N MET A 125 -0.36 -2.68 -3.87
CA MET A 125 -0.89 -1.97 -2.70
C MET A 125 0.06 -0.86 -2.24
N ILE A 126 1.38 -1.12 -2.21
CA ILE A 126 2.41 -0.11 -1.96
C ILE A 126 2.94 0.37 -3.31
N ARG A 127 2.65 1.64 -3.64
CA ARG A 127 3.09 2.25 -4.89
C ARG A 127 4.61 2.33 -4.98
N ILE A 128 5.15 1.85 -6.09
CA ILE A 128 6.58 1.91 -6.41
C ILE A 128 6.82 2.98 -7.48
N PRO A 129 7.88 3.81 -7.36
CA PRO A 129 8.26 4.76 -8.40
C PRO A 129 8.55 4.09 -9.75
N ASP A 130 8.21 4.76 -10.86
CA ASP A 130 8.31 4.20 -12.23
C ASP A 130 9.71 3.69 -12.61
N TYR A 131 10.77 4.33 -12.10
CA TYR A 131 12.14 3.91 -12.39
C TYR A 131 12.48 2.56 -11.75
N LEU A 132 11.98 2.31 -10.53
CA LEU A 132 12.13 1.03 -9.84
C LEU A 132 11.29 -0.06 -10.52
N PHE A 133 10.05 0.26 -10.89
CA PHE A 133 9.19 -0.67 -11.61
C PHE A 133 9.83 -1.14 -12.93
N ARG A 134 10.41 -0.20 -13.69
CA ARG A 134 11.14 -0.53 -14.93
C ARG A 134 12.36 -1.41 -14.66
N ALA A 135 13.10 -1.14 -13.58
CA ALA A 135 14.23 -1.97 -13.17
C ALA A 135 13.79 -3.40 -12.86
N VAL A 136 12.77 -3.57 -12.00
CA VAL A 136 12.22 -4.87 -11.61
C VAL A 136 11.72 -5.66 -12.81
N ARG A 137 10.97 -5.01 -13.72
CA ARG A 137 10.47 -5.66 -14.93
C ARG A 137 11.62 -6.13 -15.83
N ARG A 138 12.67 -5.33 -15.96
CA ARG A 138 13.86 -5.71 -16.74
C ARG A 138 14.62 -6.86 -16.09
N MET A 139 14.71 -6.88 -14.75
CA MET A 139 15.28 -7.99 -13.98
C MET A 139 14.50 -9.28 -14.21
N ALA A 140 13.16 -9.23 -14.10
CA ALA A 140 12.29 -10.38 -14.34
C ALA A 140 12.44 -10.93 -15.78
N GLN A 141 12.50 -10.06 -16.78
CA GLN A 141 12.75 -10.45 -18.16
C GLN A 141 14.10 -11.14 -18.35
N MET A 142 15.16 -10.63 -17.72
CA MET A 142 16.48 -11.26 -17.80
C MET A 142 16.52 -12.61 -17.10
N ARG A 143 15.86 -12.75 -15.95
CA ARG A 143 15.73 -14.04 -15.25
C ARG A 143 14.97 -15.07 -16.08
N SER A 144 13.86 -14.69 -16.71
CA SER A 144 13.10 -15.61 -17.56
C SER A 144 13.85 -16.04 -18.83
N LEU A 145 14.73 -15.20 -19.36
CA LEU A 145 15.65 -15.55 -20.44
C LEU A 145 16.82 -16.43 -19.95
N ALA A 146 17.15 -16.32 -18.68
CA ALA A 146 18.25 -17.04 -18.03
C ALA A 146 17.87 -18.43 -17.51
N GLU A 147 16.62 -18.86 -17.59
CA GLU A 147 16.18 -20.24 -17.23
C GLU A 147 16.97 -21.35 -17.94
N LYS A 148 17.82 -21.00 -18.92
CA LYS A 148 18.77 -21.90 -19.58
C LYS A 148 20.21 -21.79 -19.14
N GLY A 149 20.54 -20.93 -18.20
CA GLY A 149 21.89 -20.77 -17.63
C GLY A 149 21.90 -19.68 -16.57
N LEU A 150 22.68 -19.87 -15.51
CA LEU A 150 22.80 -18.95 -14.38
C LEU A 150 23.27 -17.57 -14.87
N VAL A 151 22.38 -16.60 -14.93
CA VAL A 151 22.75 -15.19 -15.11
C VAL A 151 23.18 -14.66 -13.75
N GLU A 152 24.41 -14.24 -13.64
CA GLU A 152 24.93 -13.67 -12.40
C GLU A 152 24.26 -12.32 -12.10
N GLU A 153 24.03 -12.04 -10.79
CA GLU A 153 23.48 -10.76 -10.34
C GLU A 153 24.23 -9.55 -10.91
N GLN A 154 25.54 -9.71 -11.16
CA GLN A 154 26.39 -8.67 -11.76
C GLN A 154 26.00 -8.34 -13.20
N GLU A 155 25.57 -9.32 -13.99
CA GLU A 155 25.10 -9.10 -15.37
C GLU A 155 23.76 -8.40 -15.39
N ILE A 156 22.86 -8.77 -14.46
CA ILE A 156 21.56 -8.10 -14.30
C ILE A 156 21.79 -6.64 -13.88
N ALA A 157 22.64 -6.40 -12.88
CA ALA A 157 22.98 -5.07 -12.40
C ALA A 157 23.55 -4.17 -13.51
N ARG A 158 24.46 -4.69 -14.33
CA ARG A 158 25.03 -3.98 -15.49
C ARG A 158 23.98 -3.66 -16.54
N ALA A 159 23.08 -4.62 -16.87
CA ALA A 159 22.05 -4.42 -17.86
C ALA A 159 20.98 -3.40 -17.43
N VAL A 160 20.70 -3.32 -16.14
CA VAL A 160 19.78 -2.33 -15.56
C VAL A 160 20.47 -0.99 -15.31
N GLY A 161 21.82 -0.97 -15.22
CA GLY A 161 22.61 0.24 -14.97
C GLY A 161 22.64 0.68 -13.50
N ILE A 162 22.57 -0.28 -12.57
CA ILE A 162 22.61 -0.05 -11.11
C ILE A 162 23.70 -0.91 -10.47
N SER A 163 24.10 -0.58 -9.22
CA SER A 163 25.01 -1.43 -8.45
C SER A 163 24.31 -2.70 -7.94
N VAL A 164 25.08 -3.75 -7.67
CA VAL A 164 24.53 -5.01 -7.12
C VAL A 164 23.85 -4.78 -5.77
N ASP A 165 24.43 -3.95 -4.90
CA ASP A 165 23.84 -3.63 -3.60
C ASP A 165 22.48 -2.93 -3.76
N ARG A 166 22.39 -2.02 -4.74
CA ARG A 166 21.14 -1.35 -5.05
C ARG A 166 20.09 -2.30 -5.64
N LEU A 167 20.52 -3.29 -6.42
CA LEU A 167 19.67 -4.34 -6.96
C LEU A 167 19.05 -5.16 -5.82
N ARG A 168 19.84 -5.60 -4.84
CA ARG A 168 19.35 -6.34 -3.66
C ARG A 168 18.37 -5.51 -2.84
N GLN A 169 18.70 -4.24 -2.57
CA GLN A 169 17.76 -3.32 -1.89
C GLN A 169 16.42 -3.17 -2.60
N ILE A 170 16.42 -3.13 -3.94
CA ILE A 170 15.19 -3.05 -4.73
C ILE A 170 14.41 -4.36 -4.61
N GLU A 171 15.08 -5.51 -4.64
CA GLU A 171 14.43 -6.82 -4.46
C GLU A 171 13.75 -6.92 -3.10
N ASP A 172 14.42 -6.53 -2.03
CA ASP A 172 13.86 -6.52 -0.67
C ASP A 172 12.65 -5.58 -0.54
N GLN A 173 12.70 -4.41 -1.20
CA GLN A 173 11.60 -3.43 -1.17
C GLN A 173 10.40 -3.81 -2.05
N VAL A 174 10.60 -4.71 -3.01
CA VAL A 174 9.60 -5.08 -4.03
C VAL A 174 8.95 -6.44 -3.75
N ASN A 175 9.31 -7.10 -2.64
CA ASN A 175 8.70 -8.35 -2.24
C ASN A 175 7.17 -8.27 -2.25
N GLU A 176 6.52 -9.36 -2.64
CA GLU A 176 5.08 -9.45 -2.64
C GLU A 176 4.53 -9.38 -1.22
N LEU A 177 3.47 -8.60 -1.04
CA LEU A 177 2.76 -8.54 0.22
C LEU A 177 1.98 -9.85 0.42
N VAL A 178 2.08 -10.38 1.62
CA VAL A 178 1.33 -11.57 2.03
C VAL A 178 0.16 -11.13 2.90
N SER A 179 -1.03 -11.70 2.67
CA SER A 179 -2.18 -11.42 3.54
C SER A 179 -1.94 -11.98 4.94
N LEU A 180 -2.24 -11.19 5.95
CA LEU A 180 -2.20 -11.63 7.34
C LEU A 180 -3.27 -12.68 7.63
N ASP A 181 -4.42 -12.63 6.95
CA ASP A 181 -5.49 -13.62 7.06
C ASP A 181 -5.18 -14.95 6.35
N ARG A 182 -3.96 -15.10 5.82
CA ARG A 182 -3.58 -16.33 5.15
C ARG A 182 -3.46 -17.46 6.17
N PRO A 183 -4.18 -18.61 5.96
CA PRO A 183 -4.08 -19.76 6.84
C PRO A 183 -2.66 -20.38 6.76
N ILE A 184 -2.13 -20.76 7.93
CA ILE A 184 -0.83 -21.41 8.06
C ILE A 184 -1.07 -22.93 8.11
N GLY A 185 -0.99 -23.58 6.94
CA GLY A 185 -1.18 -25.02 6.82
C GLY A 185 -2.48 -25.40 6.11
N LEU A 186 -2.61 -26.70 5.83
CA LEU A 186 -3.77 -27.25 5.07
C LEU A 186 -4.96 -27.60 5.95
N GLU A 187 -4.79 -27.73 7.25
CA GLU A 187 -5.80 -28.22 8.20
C GLU A 187 -5.96 -27.34 9.45
N SER A 188 -5.21 -26.24 9.57
CA SER A 188 -5.32 -25.33 10.71
C SER A 188 -6.13 -24.09 10.35
N ASP A 189 -7.04 -23.70 11.21
CA ASP A 189 -7.76 -22.42 11.14
C ASP A 189 -6.88 -21.23 11.57
N GLU A 190 -5.61 -21.50 12.00
CA GLU A 190 -4.67 -20.45 12.40
C GLU A 190 -4.26 -19.57 11.23
N THR A 191 -4.30 -18.28 11.43
CA THR A 191 -3.90 -17.26 10.44
C THR A 191 -2.50 -16.70 10.74
N LEU A 192 -1.88 -16.06 9.76
CA LEU A 192 -0.52 -15.53 9.87
C LEU A 192 -0.42 -14.43 10.95
N ASP A 193 -1.47 -13.62 11.15
CA ASP A 193 -1.53 -12.56 12.15
C ASP A 193 -1.45 -13.10 13.60
N GLU A 194 -2.00 -14.30 13.87
CA GLU A 194 -1.92 -14.92 15.19
C GLU A 194 -0.50 -15.33 15.61
N ARG A 195 0.43 -15.42 14.65
CA ARG A 195 1.85 -15.73 14.91
C ARG A 195 2.76 -14.52 15.01
N ILE A 196 2.28 -13.35 14.64
CA ILE A 196 3.07 -12.13 14.72
C ILE A 196 2.99 -11.60 16.16
N ILE A 197 4.14 -11.55 16.81
CA ILE A 197 4.26 -11.03 18.17
C ILE A 197 4.17 -9.50 18.12
N ASP A 198 3.35 -8.92 19.00
CA ASP A 198 3.34 -7.46 19.21
C ASP A 198 4.58 -7.07 20.04
N GLU A 199 5.60 -6.57 19.33
CA GLU A 199 6.83 -6.06 19.93
C GLU A 199 6.64 -4.72 20.66
N THR A 200 5.52 -4.03 20.40
CA THR A 200 5.22 -2.73 21.01
C THR A 200 4.43 -2.85 22.29
N GLY A 201 3.78 -3.97 22.50
CA GLY A 201 3.02 -4.29 23.70
C GLY A 201 3.94 -4.56 24.90
N LEU A 202 3.59 -4.02 26.07
CA LEU A 202 4.26 -4.38 27.31
C LEU A 202 3.90 -5.83 27.67
N SER A 203 4.88 -6.62 28.12
CA SER A 203 4.57 -7.94 28.67
C SER A 203 3.71 -7.80 29.95
N PRO A 204 2.87 -8.79 30.29
CA PRO A 204 2.08 -8.75 31.52
C PRO A 204 2.94 -8.51 32.80
N GLU A 205 4.16 -9.02 32.77
CA GLU A 205 5.13 -8.81 33.85
C GLU A 205 5.60 -7.34 33.92
N GLN A 206 5.91 -6.73 32.75
CA GLN A 206 6.29 -5.32 32.68
C GLN A 206 5.13 -4.41 33.07
N GLU A 207 3.91 -4.75 32.73
CA GLU A 207 2.73 -4.00 33.12
C GLU A 207 2.48 -4.10 34.63
N ALA A 208 2.60 -5.28 35.20
CA ALA A 208 2.51 -5.48 36.66
C ALA A 208 3.60 -4.69 37.40
N LEU A 209 4.85 -4.73 36.94
CA LEU A 209 5.95 -3.93 37.49
C LEU A 209 5.68 -2.43 37.40
N ARG A 210 5.11 -1.97 36.30
CA ARG A 210 4.76 -0.57 36.08
C ARG A 210 3.66 -0.10 37.03
N LEU A 211 2.67 -0.94 37.30
CA LEU A 211 1.63 -0.67 38.30
C LEU A 211 2.21 -0.60 39.70
N LEU A 212 3.03 -1.58 40.11
CA LEU A 212 3.70 -1.57 41.41
C LEU A 212 4.59 -0.33 41.60
N PHE A 213 5.35 0.03 40.55
CA PHE A 213 6.17 1.24 40.57
C PHE A 213 5.32 2.51 40.73
N ARG A 214 4.15 2.58 40.08
CA ARG A 214 3.23 3.71 40.19
C ARG A 214 2.70 3.85 41.64
N ASP A 215 2.29 2.74 42.24
CA ASP A 215 1.75 2.73 43.60
C ASP A 215 2.81 3.14 44.61
N GLU A 216 4.04 2.67 44.44
CA GLU A 216 5.17 3.04 45.31
C GLU A 216 5.55 4.52 45.14
N LEU A 217 5.55 5.03 43.90
CA LEU A 217 5.81 6.44 43.59
C LEU A 217 4.73 7.35 44.19
N GLU A 218 3.46 6.97 44.13
CA GLU A 218 2.36 7.68 44.80
C GLU A 218 2.50 7.67 46.33
N SER A 219 2.91 6.56 46.90
CA SER A 219 3.21 6.45 48.33
C SER A 219 4.29 7.44 48.77
N ILE A 220 5.38 7.55 47.99
CA ILE A 220 6.48 8.48 48.24
C ILE A 220 6.04 9.94 48.08
N LEU A 221 5.31 10.23 47.00
CA LEU A 221 4.77 11.57 46.78
C LEU A 221 3.80 11.99 47.89
N GLY A 222 3.13 11.05 48.54
CA GLY A 222 2.31 11.29 49.75
C GLY A 222 3.11 11.70 50.99
N THR A 223 4.42 11.40 51.05
CA THR A 223 5.28 11.71 52.21
C THR A 223 5.97 13.09 52.10
N ILE A 224 5.97 13.73 50.98
CA ILE A 224 6.57 15.06 50.74
C ILE A 224 5.52 16.17 50.83
N PRO A 225 5.93 17.44 51.00
CA PRO A 225 4.98 18.56 51.05
C PRO A 225 4.08 18.62 49.83
N ALA A 226 2.77 18.77 50.05
CA ALA A 226 1.75 18.69 48.97
C ALA A 226 2.02 19.60 47.76
N ARG A 227 2.61 20.80 47.98
CA ARG A 227 2.97 21.71 46.88
C ARG A 227 4.11 21.17 46.03
N GLN A 228 5.08 20.47 46.62
CA GLN A 228 6.19 19.85 45.89
C GLN A 228 5.72 18.62 45.15
N ALA A 229 4.89 17.76 45.76
CA ALA A 229 4.28 16.61 45.13
C ALA A 229 3.45 17.01 43.94
N PHE A 230 2.64 18.05 44.04
CA PHE A 230 1.79 18.54 42.95
C PHE A 230 2.62 19.10 41.78
N ALA A 231 3.71 19.82 42.08
CA ALA A 231 4.63 20.30 41.05
C ALA A 231 5.29 19.16 40.29
N ILE A 232 5.67 18.06 40.95
CA ILE A 232 6.25 16.87 40.34
C ILE A 232 5.19 16.15 39.49
N ARG A 233 3.98 15.93 40.01
CA ARG A 233 2.91 15.28 39.23
C ARG A 233 2.62 16.00 37.89
N LEU A 234 2.51 17.31 37.94
CA LEU A 234 2.30 18.12 36.74
C LEU A 234 3.51 18.06 35.78
N HIS A 235 4.72 18.22 36.32
CA HIS A 235 5.91 18.29 35.47
C HIS A 235 6.20 16.99 34.74
N PHE A 236 5.99 15.84 35.41
CA PHE A 236 6.23 14.52 34.83
C PHE A 236 4.95 13.86 34.24
N GLY A 237 3.80 14.51 34.35
CA GLY A 237 2.54 13.98 33.81
C GLY A 237 2.06 12.69 34.50
N ILE A 238 2.31 12.55 35.80
CA ILE A 238 2.01 11.31 36.54
C ILE A 238 0.49 11.08 36.65
N GLU A 239 -0.30 12.15 36.70
CA GLU A 239 -1.75 12.10 36.86
C GLU A 239 -2.48 12.00 35.53
N ASP A 240 -2.12 12.87 34.57
CA ASP A 240 -2.84 13.04 33.30
C ASP A 240 -2.13 12.37 32.11
N GLY A 241 -0.94 11.78 32.31
CA GLY A 241 -0.12 11.22 31.25
C GLY A 241 0.56 12.27 30.37
N CYS A 242 0.36 13.57 30.60
CA CYS A 242 0.89 14.68 29.82
C CYS A 242 1.92 15.49 30.64
N PRO A 243 3.21 15.49 30.27
CA PRO A 243 4.22 16.29 30.96
C PRO A 243 4.08 17.79 30.64
N TYR A 244 3.97 18.61 31.67
CA TYR A 244 3.90 20.06 31.54
C TYR A 244 5.26 20.71 31.65
N ASN A 245 5.51 21.77 30.85
CA ASN A 245 6.73 22.54 31.01
C ASN A 245 6.68 23.43 32.27
N LEU A 246 7.85 23.84 32.79
CA LEU A 246 7.93 24.62 34.03
C LEU A 246 7.17 25.96 33.99
N ALA A 247 6.95 26.54 32.83
CA ALA A 247 6.16 27.77 32.69
C ALA A 247 4.66 27.47 32.83
N GLU A 248 4.20 26.33 32.33
CA GLU A 248 2.82 25.85 32.46
C GLU A 248 2.53 25.43 33.89
N VAL A 249 3.44 24.66 34.53
CA VAL A 249 3.36 24.32 35.96
C VAL A 249 3.25 25.60 36.79
N GLY A 250 4.07 26.62 36.49
CA GLY A 250 3.99 27.92 37.16
C GLY A 250 2.63 28.60 37.02
N ARG A 251 2.02 28.55 35.81
CA ARG A 251 0.67 29.11 35.58
C ARG A 251 -0.41 28.35 36.34
N ILE A 252 -0.37 27.01 36.32
CA ILE A 252 -1.36 26.17 37.03
C ILE A 252 -1.27 26.38 38.55
N MET A 253 -0.04 26.41 39.08
CA MET A 253 0.23 26.61 40.51
C MET A 253 0.14 28.09 40.97
N LYS A 254 -0.05 29.04 40.04
CA LYS A 254 -0.05 30.49 40.28
C LYS A 254 1.26 31.00 40.91
N VAL A 255 2.40 30.51 40.42
CA VAL A 255 3.76 30.90 40.85
C VAL A 255 4.62 31.27 39.63
N SER A 256 5.77 31.92 39.88
CA SER A 256 6.73 32.18 38.81
C SER A 256 7.35 30.86 38.28
N ARG A 257 7.80 30.86 37.02
CA ARG A 257 8.51 29.73 36.41
C ARG A 257 9.71 29.28 37.26
N GLU A 258 10.46 30.24 37.83
CA GLU A 258 11.61 29.92 38.68
C GLU A 258 11.17 29.26 40.01
N ARG A 259 10.07 29.71 40.59
CA ARG A 259 9.54 29.07 41.81
C ARG A 259 9.00 27.67 41.53
N ALA A 260 8.39 27.45 40.36
CA ALA A 260 7.99 26.10 39.92
C ALA A 260 9.21 25.18 39.79
N ARG A 261 10.30 25.67 39.17
CA ARG A 261 11.57 24.95 39.06
C ARG A 261 12.16 24.58 40.39
N GLN A 262 12.13 25.51 41.37
CA GLN A 262 12.59 25.26 42.74
C GLN A 262 11.75 24.19 43.41
N LEU A 263 10.42 24.26 43.34
CA LEU A 263 9.52 23.29 43.93
C LEU A 263 9.75 21.87 43.38
N VAL A 264 9.92 21.73 42.07
CA VAL A 264 10.25 20.44 41.43
C VAL A 264 11.61 19.93 41.92
N LYS A 265 12.65 20.80 41.95
CA LYS A 265 13.99 20.42 42.40
C LYS A 265 14.01 20.01 43.90
N GLU A 266 13.37 20.79 44.78
CA GLU A 266 13.26 20.51 46.20
C GLU A 266 12.49 19.19 46.44
N GLY A 267 11.39 18.99 45.67
CA GLY A 267 10.60 17.76 45.76
C GLY A 267 11.37 16.52 45.30
N MET A 268 12.10 16.61 44.18
CA MET A 268 12.95 15.52 43.70
C MET A 268 14.06 15.18 44.73
N SER A 269 14.70 16.19 45.31
CA SER A 269 15.71 15.98 46.36
C SER A 269 15.11 15.29 47.60
N SER A 270 13.89 15.69 47.99
CA SER A 270 13.18 15.05 49.12
C SER A 270 12.79 13.59 48.82
N CYS A 271 12.39 13.29 47.58
CA CYS A 271 12.15 11.92 47.14
C CYS A 271 13.44 11.09 47.17
N ALA A 272 14.54 11.59 46.59
CA ALA A 272 15.81 10.88 46.50
C ALA A 272 16.38 10.56 47.90
N THR A 273 16.25 11.46 48.88
CA THR A 273 16.71 11.23 50.25
C THR A 273 15.93 10.13 50.95
N ARG A 274 14.64 9.94 50.60
CA ARG A 274 13.78 8.96 51.25
C ARG A 274 13.82 7.58 50.58
N TRP A 275 13.99 7.55 49.28
CA TRP A 275 13.99 6.28 48.53
C TRP A 275 15.37 5.64 48.42
N GLY A 276 16.42 6.43 48.55
CA GLY A 276 17.79 6.00 48.31
C GLY A 276 18.10 5.81 46.84
N GLU A 277 19.33 6.08 46.44
CA GLU A 277 19.77 6.00 45.04
C GLU A 277 19.62 4.59 44.46
N HIS A 278 19.80 3.54 45.27
CA HIS A 278 19.74 2.14 44.82
C HIS A 278 18.35 1.66 44.40
N ALA A 279 17.29 2.14 44.99
CA ALA A 279 15.93 1.75 44.61
C ALA A 279 15.57 2.31 43.24
N LEU A 280 15.95 3.57 42.94
CA LEU A 280 15.72 4.20 41.64
C LEU A 280 16.52 3.53 40.50
N GLU A 281 17.74 3.09 40.77
CA GLU A 281 18.55 2.35 39.78
C GLU A 281 17.97 0.96 39.51
N PHE A 282 17.48 0.27 40.52
CA PHE A 282 16.85 -1.04 40.38
C PHE A 282 15.62 -0.98 39.45
N TYR A 283 14.71 -0.04 39.67
CA TYR A 283 13.53 0.13 38.82
C TYR A 283 13.85 0.65 37.41
N ARG A 284 14.88 1.48 37.30
CA ARG A 284 15.36 1.95 35.98
C ARG A 284 15.94 0.80 35.16
N GLY A 285 16.63 -0.15 35.79
CA GLY A 285 17.13 -1.35 35.12
C GLY A 285 15.99 -2.26 34.63
N LEU A 286 14.93 -2.42 35.43
CA LEU A 286 13.78 -3.27 35.10
C LEU A 286 12.90 -2.69 34.00
N LEU A 287 12.81 -1.36 33.84
CA LEU A 287 12.02 -0.71 32.81
C LEU A 287 12.75 -0.61 31.46
N ASN A 288 14.07 -0.84 31.44
CA ASN A 288 14.90 -0.77 30.23
C ASN A 288 15.31 -2.16 29.71
N SER A 289 14.96 -3.23 30.42
CA SER A 289 15.15 -4.63 29.99
C SER A 289 13.91 -5.16 29.30
#